data_1ab51decab459a6d138d5d63e2e85ec7
#
_entry.id   1ab51decab459a6d138d5d63e2e85ec7
#
_cell.length_a   1.000
_cell.length_b   1.000
_cell.length_c   1.000
_cell.angle_alpha   90.00
_cell.angle_beta   90.00
_cell.angle_gamma   90.00
#
_symmetry.space_group_name_H-M   'P 1'
#
loop_
_entity.id
_entity.type
_entity.pdbx_description
1 polymer ?
#
loop_
_entity_poly.entity_id
_entity_poly.type
_entity_poly.pdbx_seq_one_letter_code
_entity_poly.pdbx_strand_id
1 'polypeptide(L)'
;MKGKRIFYCELAYFFGIVVLAFGTALMEKADFGMSMVVAPAYLIHLKVSEYVPFFSFGMSEYVFQAVLLVLLSFVMRKFKKSYILSFATAFLYGIVLDIAISIVALFPYSGILWQVIFYITGLIICAIGVALLLHTYFPPEAYELVVKELSAKFNATVGKTKTIYDCCSCVLAIVLSVCFFHAFVGVKWGTIVCALVNGWMIGRISDWFGRKWTFVDGMKLRGFFA
;
A
#
# COMPACT_ATOMS: atom_id res chain seq x y z
N MET A 1 17.99 24.44 19.90
CA MET A 1 17.04 23.51 19.27
C MET A 1 16.68 24.09 17.91
N LYS A 2 17.15 23.51 16.79
CA LYS A 2 16.73 23.96 15.46
C LYS A 2 15.22 23.68 15.33
N GLY A 3 14.42 24.73 15.10
CA GLY A 3 12.98 24.60 14.93
C GLY A 3 12.65 23.58 13.83
N LYS A 4 11.76 22.62 14.13
CA LYS A 4 11.27 21.69 13.11
C LYS A 4 10.57 22.47 12.00
N ARG A 5 10.76 22.06 10.76
CA ARG A 5 10.04 22.66 9.63
C ARG A 5 8.57 22.22 9.66
N ILE A 6 7.68 23.13 9.31
CA ILE A 6 6.24 22.82 9.20
C ILE A 6 5.99 22.14 7.87
N PHE A 7 5.21 21.03 7.90
CA PHE A 7 4.71 20.35 6.73
C PHE A 7 3.20 20.11 6.92
N TYR A 8 2.39 20.42 5.93
CA TYR A 8 0.95 20.28 6.01
C TYR A 8 0.53 18.82 5.79
N CYS A 9 -0.39 18.32 6.63
CA CYS A 9 -0.90 16.94 6.55
C CYS A 9 -1.57 16.66 5.20
N GLU A 10 -2.26 17.62 4.61
CA GLU A 10 -2.93 17.52 3.31
C GLU A 10 -1.92 17.31 2.19
N LEU A 11 -0.80 18.05 2.22
CA LEU A 11 0.29 17.84 1.26
C LEU A 11 0.97 16.50 1.48
N ALA A 12 1.19 16.10 2.74
CA ALA A 12 1.76 14.80 3.07
C ALA A 12 0.88 13.66 2.54
N TYR A 13 -0.44 13.80 2.65
CA TYR A 13 -1.41 12.82 2.13
C TYR A 13 -1.33 12.74 0.61
N PHE A 14 -1.43 13.87 -0.09
CA PHE A 14 -1.36 13.91 -1.55
C PHE A 14 -0.04 13.33 -2.08
N PHE A 15 1.09 13.83 -1.58
CA PHE A 15 2.40 13.31 -1.98
C PHE A 15 2.60 11.85 -1.56
N GLY A 16 2.06 11.45 -0.41
CA GLY A 16 2.11 10.07 0.07
C GLY A 16 1.46 9.11 -0.92
N ILE A 17 0.24 9.41 -1.39
CA ILE A 17 -0.47 8.60 -2.40
C ILE A 17 0.31 8.55 -3.71
N VAL A 18 0.75 9.71 -4.23
CA VAL A 18 1.47 9.77 -5.51
C VAL A 18 2.78 8.98 -5.44
N VAL A 19 3.57 9.21 -4.39
CA VAL A 19 4.86 8.55 -4.19
C VAL A 19 4.68 7.04 -4.03
N LEU A 20 3.67 6.61 -3.24
CA LEU A 20 3.36 5.20 -3.06
C LEU A 20 2.98 4.52 -4.38
N ALA A 21 2.10 5.15 -5.17
CA ALA A 21 1.65 4.62 -6.45
C ALA A 21 2.81 4.47 -7.45
N PHE A 22 3.70 5.48 -7.55
CA PHE A 22 4.89 5.37 -8.40
C PHE A 22 5.85 4.28 -7.92
N GLY A 23 6.04 4.13 -6.62
CA GLY A 23 6.84 3.05 -6.06
C GLY A 23 6.28 1.66 -6.43
N THR A 24 4.96 1.49 -6.31
CA THR A 24 4.28 0.25 -6.69
C THR A 24 4.39 -0.03 -8.20
N ALA A 25 4.22 0.99 -9.05
CA ALA A 25 4.38 0.86 -10.49
C ALA A 25 5.81 0.45 -10.90
N LEU A 26 6.84 0.98 -10.22
CA LEU A 26 8.23 0.56 -10.44
C LEU A 26 8.48 -0.89 -10.01
N MET A 27 7.90 -1.33 -8.88
CA MET A 27 8.01 -2.71 -8.42
C MET A 27 7.28 -3.67 -9.37
N GLU A 28 6.13 -3.29 -9.87
CA GLU A 28 5.38 -4.05 -10.87
C GLU A 28 6.22 -4.23 -12.13
N LYS A 29 6.74 -3.14 -12.68
CA LYS A 29 7.58 -3.17 -13.88
C LYS A 29 8.87 -3.98 -13.70
N ALA A 30 9.46 -4.00 -12.51
CA ALA A 30 10.66 -4.76 -12.20
C ALA A 30 10.44 -6.29 -12.27
N ASP A 31 9.21 -6.75 -12.10
CA ASP A 31 8.81 -8.16 -12.14
C ASP A 31 9.60 -9.09 -11.19
N PHE A 32 10.06 -8.56 -10.04
CA PHE A 32 10.68 -9.36 -8.96
C PHE A 32 9.69 -9.80 -7.87
N GLY A 33 8.42 -9.52 -8.06
CA GLY A 33 7.35 -9.78 -7.12
C GLY A 33 6.87 -8.53 -6.42
N MET A 34 5.59 -8.56 -6.06
CA MET A 34 4.90 -7.45 -5.43
C MET A 34 5.05 -7.48 -3.91
N SER A 35 4.72 -6.37 -3.26
CA SER A 35 4.50 -6.37 -1.81
C SER A 35 3.40 -7.38 -1.46
N MET A 36 3.59 -8.14 -0.36
CA MET A 36 2.67 -9.22 0.01
C MET A 36 1.23 -8.75 0.26
N VAL A 37 1.02 -7.49 0.66
CA VAL A 37 -0.33 -6.95 0.88
C VAL A 37 -1.02 -6.59 -0.44
N VAL A 38 -0.26 -6.22 -1.46
CA VAL A 38 -0.72 -5.83 -2.79
C VAL A 38 -0.82 -7.05 -3.74
N ALA A 39 -0.01 -8.09 -3.50
CA ALA A 39 0.07 -9.26 -4.36
C ALA A 39 -1.30 -9.95 -4.64
N PRO A 40 -2.22 -10.11 -3.67
CA PRO A 40 -3.54 -10.68 -3.95
C PRO A 40 -4.33 -9.86 -4.98
N ALA A 41 -4.35 -8.53 -4.85
CA ALA A 41 -5.03 -7.64 -5.80
C ALA A 41 -4.37 -7.71 -7.19
N TYR A 42 -3.04 -7.76 -7.25
CA TYR A 42 -2.30 -7.92 -8.50
C TYR A 42 -2.65 -9.23 -9.23
N LEU A 43 -2.72 -10.35 -8.51
CA LEU A 43 -3.10 -11.65 -9.09
C LEU A 43 -4.53 -11.67 -9.58
N ILE A 44 -5.46 -11.01 -8.88
CA ILE A 44 -6.84 -10.83 -9.34
C ILE A 44 -6.86 -9.98 -10.61
N HIS A 45 -6.09 -8.89 -10.67
CA HIS A 45 -5.94 -8.09 -11.88
C HIS A 45 -5.48 -8.96 -13.06
N LEU A 46 -4.38 -9.68 -12.91
CA LEU A 46 -3.84 -10.51 -13.98
C LEU A 46 -4.87 -11.54 -14.47
N LYS A 47 -5.62 -12.17 -13.56
CA LYS A 47 -6.61 -13.19 -13.95
C LYS A 47 -7.87 -12.58 -14.56
N VAL A 48 -8.39 -11.51 -14.02
CA VAL A 48 -9.62 -10.87 -14.50
C VAL A 48 -9.39 -10.16 -15.83
N SER A 49 -8.22 -9.55 -16.03
CA SER A 49 -7.89 -8.85 -17.29
C SER A 49 -7.80 -9.79 -18.50
N GLU A 50 -7.64 -11.11 -18.30
CA GLU A 50 -7.76 -12.11 -19.38
C GLU A 50 -9.18 -12.12 -20.01
N TYR A 51 -10.21 -11.81 -19.20
CA TYR A 51 -11.62 -11.81 -19.61
C TYR A 51 -12.19 -10.41 -19.81
N VAL A 52 -11.66 -9.44 -19.06
CA VAL A 52 -12.12 -8.05 -18.99
C VAL A 52 -10.91 -7.13 -19.19
N PRO A 53 -10.52 -6.82 -20.44
CA PRO A 53 -9.28 -6.10 -20.75
C PRO A 53 -9.18 -4.70 -20.13
N PHE A 54 -10.31 -4.06 -19.81
CA PHE A 54 -10.30 -2.75 -19.15
C PHE A 54 -10.14 -2.81 -17.62
N PHE A 55 -10.10 -4.02 -17.02
CA PHE A 55 -9.92 -4.17 -15.59
C PHE A 55 -8.46 -3.91 -15.23
N SER A 56 -8.17 -2.69 -14.82
CA SER A 56 -6.82 -2.24 -14.48
C SER A 56 -6.32 -2.75 -13.13
N PHE A 57 -5.02 -2.63 -12.87
CA PHE A 57 -4.46 -2.97 -11.58
C PHE A 57 -5.01 -2.05 -10.48
N GLY A 58 -5.13 -0.75 -10.75
CA GLY A 58 -5.76 0.18 -9.83
C GLY A 58 -7.21 -0.19 -9.50
N MET A 59 -7.98 -0.66 -10.51
CA MET A 59 -9.33 -1.17 -10.29
C MET A 59 -9.32 -2.38 -9.34
N SER A 60 -8.41 -3.31 -9.54
CA SER A 60 -8.27 -4.48 -8.67
C SER A 60 -7.93 -4.06 -7.23
N GLU A 61 -7.06 -3.08 -7.06
CA GLU A 61 -6.66 -2.56 -5.75
C GLU A 61 -7.85 -2.03 -4.97
N TYR A 62 -8.62 -1.08 -5.52
CA TYR A 62 -9.72 -0.53 -4.74
C TYR A 62 -10.88 -1.52 -4.55
N VAL A 63 -11.12 -2.44 -5.48
CA VAL A 63 -12.11 -3.52 -5.31
C VAL A 63 -11.69 -4.47 -4.19
N PHE A 64 -10.44 -4.91 -4.18
CA PHE A 64 -9.90 -5.77 -3.14
C PHE A 64 -9.95 -5.09 -1.77
N GLN A 65 -9.57 -3.83 -1.70
CA GLN A 65 -9.64 -3.04 -0.46
C GLN A 65 -11.09 -2.82 0.00
N ALA A 66 -12.05 -2.64 -0.92
CA ALA A 66 -13.47 -2.59 -0.56
C ALA A 66 -13.94 -3.89 0.10
N VAL A 67 -13.55 -5.04 -0.47
CA VAL A 67 -13.86 -6.36 0.12
C VAL A 67 -13.26 -6.49 1.51
N LEU A 68 -12.02 -6.07 1.71
CA LEU A 68 -11.37 -6.07 3.02
C LEU A 68 -12.12 -5.19 4.04
N LEU A 69 -12.60 -4.01 3.66
CA LEU A 69 -13.38 -3.14 4.55
C LEU A 69 -14.74 -3.73 4.90
N VAL A 70 -15.38 -4.42 3.96
CA VAL A 70 -16.62 -5.17 4.22
C VAL A 70 -16.36 -6.29 5.22
N LEU A 71 -15.32 -7.09 5.00
CA LEU A 71 -14.92 -8.16 5.92
C LEU A 71 -14.57 -7.60 7.30
N LEU A 72 -13.83 -6.49 7.36
CA LEU A 72 -13.53 -5.82 8.62
C LEU A 72 -14.80 -5.39 9.35
N SER A 73 -15.80 -4.85 8.65
CA SER A 73 -17.07 -4.44 9.22
C SER A 73 -17.82 -5.61 9.85
N PHE A 74 -17.82 -6.78 9.20
CA PHE A 74 -18.38 -8.02 9.76
C PHE A 74 -17.61 -8.48 11.01
N VAL A 75 -16.29 -8.51 10.95
CA VAL A 75 -15.44 -8.90 12.08
C VAL A 75 -15.64 -7.97 13.27
N MET A 76 -15.69 -6.66 13.02
CA MET A 76 -15.87 -5.64 14.07
C MET A 76 -17.32 -5.50 14.53
N ARG A 77 -18.28 -6.08 13.80
CA ARG A 77 -19.73 -5.90 14.01
C ARG A 77 -20.16 -4.44 14.12
N LYS A 78 -19.42 -3.56 13.47
CA LYS A 78 -19.65 -2.10 13.44
C LYS A 78 -19.16 -1.55 12.11
N PHE A 79 -19.91 -0.61 11.55
CA PHE A 79 -19.48 0.16 10.39
C PHE A 79 -19.11 1.56 10.86
N LYS A 80 -17.88 1.99 10.59
CA LYS A 80 -17.37 3.32 10.97
C LYS A 80 -17.27 4.21 9.74
N LYS A 81 -17.48 5.52 9.93
CA LYS A 81 -17.28 6.52 8.86
C LYS A 81 -15.85 6.46 8.30
N SER A 82 -14.85 6.15 9.13
CA SER A 82 -13.46 5.99 8.71
C SER A 82 -13.26 4.90 7.66
N TYR A 83 -14.16 3.90 7.54
CA TYR A 83 -14.09 2.86 6.50
C TYR A 83 -14.44 3.43 5.13
N ILE A 84 -15.47 4.30 5.05
CA ILE A 84 -15.81 4.98 3.80
C ILE A 84 -14.65 5.89 3.35
N LEU A 85 -14.03 6.58 4.30
CA LEU A 85 -12.91 7.49 4.02
C LEU A 85 -11.65 6.72 3.61
N SER A 86 -11.40 5.57 4.25
CA SER A 86 -10.33 4.65 3.84
C SER A 86 -10.57 4.10 2.43
N PHE A 87 -11.82 3.80 2.08
CA PHE A 87 -12.17 3.42 0.72
C PHE A 87 -11.93 4.56 -0.29
N ALA A 88 -12.25 5.81 0.08
CA ALA A 88 -11.92 6.96 -0.76
C ALA A 88 -10.40 7.09 -0.99
N THR A 89 -9.58 6.84 0.03
CA THR A 89 -8.12 6.78 -0.10
C THR A 89 -7.69 5.67 -1.05
N ALA A 90 -8.27 4.45 -0.91
CA ALA A 90 -7.98 3.32 -1.79
C ALA A 90 -8.37 3.60 -3.26
N PHE A 91 -9.53 4.24 -3.47
CA PHE A 91 -9.98 4.62 -4.80
C PHE A 91 -9.06 5.66 -5.45
N LEU A 92 -8.67 6.70 -4.72
CA LEU A 92 -7.70 7.70 -5.19
C LEU A 92 -6.34 7.04 -5.51
N TYR A 93 -5.86 6.17 -4.63
CA TYR A 93 -4.63 5.42 -4.86
C TYR A 93 -4.71 4.59 -6.14
N GLY A 94 -5.80 3.85 -6.35
CA GLY A 94 -5.99 3.02 -7.55
C GLY A 94 -5.93 3.83 -8.86
N ILE A 95 -6.57 5.01 -8.89
CA ILE A 95 -6.50 5.92 -10.07
C ILE A 95 -5.06 6.39 -10.30
N VAL A 96 -4.39 6.84 -9.23
CA VAL A 96 -3.01 7.34 -9.33
C VAL A 96 -2.04 6.21 -9.71
N LEU A 97 -2.31 4.98 -9.25
CA LEU A 97 -1.54 3.79 -9.61
C LEU A 97 -1.62 3.49 -11.11
N ASP A 98 -2.82 3.50 -11.70
CA ASP A 98 -3.00 3.27 -13.14
C ASP A 98 -2.27 4.34 -13.98
N ILE A 99 -2.32 5.60 -13.55
CA ILE A 99 -1.56 6.68 -14.18
C ILE A 99 -0.05 6.42 -14.04
N ALA A 100 0.41 6.05 -12.85
CA ALA A 100 1.82 5.79 -12.59
C ALA A 100 2.35 4.61 -13.43
N ILE A 101 1.57 3.52 -13.56
CA ILE A 101 1.91 2.37 -14.41
C ILE A 101 2.04 2.83 -15.86
N SER A 102 1.08 3.62 -16.36
CA SER A 102 1.10 4.14 -17.72
C SER A 102 2.35 4.99 -17.99
N ILE A 103 2.75 5.84 -17.04
CA ILE A 103 3.95 6.67 -17.15
C ILE A 103 5.22 5.82 -17.10
N VAL A 104 5.31 4.89 -16.15
CA VAL A 104 6.47 4.01 -15.98
C VAL A 104 6.62 3.08 -17.18
N ALA A 105 5.52 2.69 -17.84
CA ALA A 105 5.54 1.89 -19.07
C ALA A 105 6.28 2.58 -20.23
N LEU A 106 6.30 3.92 -20.28
CA LEU A 106 6.97 4.69 -21.32
C LEU A 106 8.51 4.56 -21.29
N PHE A 107 9.09 4.10 -20.19
CA PHE A 107 10.54 3.93 -20.06
C PHE A 107 10.95 2.53 -20.49
N PRO A 108 11.42 2.31 -21.72
CA PRO A 108 11.88 1.00 -22.14
C PRO A 108 13.17 0.65 -21.38
N TYR A 109 13.23 -0.60 -20.93
CA TYR A 109 14.45 -1.13 -20.32
C TYR A 109 14.66 -2.57 -20.76
N SER A 110 15.91 -3.02 -20.72
CA SER A 110 16.27 -4.41 -20.95
C SER A 110 17.38 -4.83 -19.98
N GLY A 111 17.28 -6.05 -19.49
CA GLY A 111 18.29 -6.67 -18.64
C GLY A 111 18.02 -6.60 -17.15
N ILE A 112 18.59 -7.57 -16.44
CA ILE A 112 18.41 -7.82 -15.01
C ILE A 112 18.84 -6.62 -14.13
N LEU A 113 19.86 -5.87 -14.57
CA LEU A 113 20.36 -4.72 -13.82
C LEU A 113 19.30 -3.64 -13.65
N TRP A 114 18.55 -3.33 -14.71
CA TRP A 114 17.46 -2.36 -14.66
C TRP A 114 16.29 -2.86 -13.81
N GLN A 115 15.97 -4.15 -13.88
CA GLN A 115 14.95 -4.74 -13.02
C GLN A 115 15.31 -4.57 -11.54
N VAL A 116 16.57 -4.84 -11.17
CA VAL A 116 17.07 -4.66 -9.79
C VAL A 116 16.97 -3.18 -9.38
N ILE A 117 17.37 -2.24 -10.27
CA ILE A 117 17.31 -0.81 -9.99
C ILE A 117 15.85 -0.37 -9.78
N PHE A 118 14.93 -0.75 -10.66
CA PHE A 118 13.51 -0.41 -10.53
C PHE A 118 12.90 -1.01 -9.26
N TYR A 119 13.25 -2.26 -8.92
CA TYR A 119 12.76 -2.89 -7.72
C TYR A 119 13.23 -2.18 -6.45
N ILE A 120 14.53 -1.93 -6.30
CA ILE A 120 15.11 -1.26 -5.12
C ILE A 120 14.57 0.17 -5.02
N THR A 121 14.53 0.90 -6.11
CA THR A 121 14.00 2.28 -6.16
C THR A 121 12.51 2.28 -5.80
N GLY A 122 11.73 1.37 -6.37
CA GLY A 122 10.31 1.21 -6.06
C GLY A 122 10.07 0.92 -4.59
N LEU A 123 10.83 0.00 -4.00
CA LEU A 123 10.74 -0.34 -2.59
C LEU A 123 11.01 0.86 -1.66
N ILE A 124 12.06 1.65 -1.96
CA ILE A 124 12.40 2.86 -1.19
C ILE A 124 11.28 3.90 -1.32
N ILE A 125 10.80 4.14 -2.55
CA ILE A 125 9.74 5.10 -2.85
C ILE A 125 8.43 4.69 -2.16
N CYS A 126 8.06 3.41 -2.19
CA CYS A 126 6.90 2.88 -1.44
C CYS A 126 7.04 3.17 0.05
N ALA A 127 8.20 2.89 0.65
CA ALA A 127 8.42 3.13 2.07
C ALA A 127 8.31 4.62 2.44
N ILE A 128 8.76 5.53 1.56
CA ILE A 128 8.58 6.98 1.73
C ILE A 128 7.10 7.36 1.66
N GLY A 129 6.36 6.83 0.68
CA GLY A 129 4.93 7.09 0.50
C GLY A 129 4.11 6.68 1.73
N VAL A 130 4.30 5.44 2.20
CA VAL A 130 3.63 4.95 3.42
C VAL A 130 4.03 5.78 4.65
N ALA A 131 5.32 6.11 4.81
CA ALA A 131 5.78 6.92 5.93
C ALA A 131 5.14 8.31 5.94
N LEU A 132 4.93 8.95 4.78
CA LEU A 132 4.19 10.21 4.66
C LEU A 132 2.73 10.04 5.10
N LEU A 133 2.03 9.01 4.62
CA LEU A 133 0.63 8.74 4.95
C LEU A 133 0.43 8.50 6.46
N LEU A 134 1.38 7.85 7.13
CA LEU A 134 1.34 7.62 8.58
C LEU A 134 1.38 8.92 9.42
N HIS A 135 1.89 10.02 8.86
CA HIS A 135 1.94 11.33 9.51
C HIS A 135 0.72 12.21 9.24
N THR A 136 -0.29 11.69 8.56
CA THR A 136 -1.52 12.43 8.25
C THR A 136 -2.66 12.07 9.20
N TYR A 137 -3.67 12.93 9.29
CA TYR A 137 -4.91 12.63 10.01
C TYR A 137 -5.95 11.92 9.14
N PHE A 138 -5.72 11.80 7.84
CA PHE A 138 -6.59 11.07 6.94
C PHE A 138 -6.57 9.57 7.24
N PRO A 139 -7.70 8.88 7.11
CA PRO A 139 -7.72 7.43 7.25
C PRO A 139 -6.75 6.78 6.24
N PRO A 140 -5.89 5.88 6.70
CA PRO A 140 -4.98 5.16 5.83
C PRO A 140 -5.76 4.23 4.90
N GLU A 141 -5.08 3.63 3.94
CA GLU A 141 -5.63 2.56 3.12
C GLU A 141 -6.18 1.40 3.97
N ALA A 142 -7.05 0.59 3.35
CA ALA A 142 -7.73 -0.49 4.05
C ALA A 142 -6.77 -1.48 4.72
N TYR A 143 -5.61 -1.72 4.13
CA TYR A 143 -4.59 -2.62 4.68
C TYR A 143 -4.13 -2.21 6.08
N GLU A 144 -3.72 -0.96 6.25
CA GLU A 144 -3.28 -0.41 7.53
C GLU A 144 -4.45 -0.24 8.50
N LEU A 145 -5.64 0.10 7.99
CA LEU A 145 -6.83 0.25 8.82
C LEU A 145 -7.25 -1.09 9.41
N VAL A 146 -7.23 -2.18 8.64
CA VAL A 146 -7.50 -3.54 9.11
C VAL A 146 -6.55 -3.92 10.23
N VAL A 147 -5.25 -3.71 10.06
CA VAL A 147 -4.25 -3.99 11.09
C VAL A 147 -4.52 -3.20 12.36
N LYS A 148 -4.81 -1.90 12.24
CA LYS A 148 -5.11 -1.01 13.37
C LYS A 148 -6.35 -1.47 14.15
N GLU A 149 -7.44 -1.73 13.45
CA GLU A 149 -8.71 -2.13 14.07
C GLU A 149 -8.62 -3.53 14.72
N LEU A 150 -7.96 -4.49 14.06
CA LEU A 150 -7.75 -5.82 14.62
C LEU A 150 -6.83 -5.79 15.83
N SER A 151 -5.76 -4.99 15.81
CA SER A 151 -4.87 -4.84 16.95
C SER A 151 -5.61 -4.28 18.17
N ALA A 152 -6.47 -3.29 17.98
CA ALA A 152 -7.31 -2.73 19.03
C ALA A 152 -8.33 -3.75 19.56
N LYS A 153 -8.97 -4.52 18.67
CA LYS A 153 -9.98 -5.53 19.06
C LYS A 153 -9.38 -6.65 19.89
N PHE A 154 -8.21 -7.15 19.51
CA PHE A 154 -7.57 -8.30 20.16
C PHE A 154 -6.54 -7.89 21.24
N ASN A 155 -6.45 -6.61 21.60
CA ASN A 155 -5.45 -6.07 22.53
C ASN A 155 -4.03 -6.53 22.21
N ALA A 156 -3.72 -6.67 20.91
CA ALA A 156 -2.43 -7.08 20.41
C ALA A 156 -1.59 -5.86 20.00
N THR A 157 -0.28 -6.00 20.00
CA THR A 157 0.57 -4.93 19.45
C THR A 157 0.39 -4.83 17.92
N VAL A 158 0.39 -3.59 17.41
CA VAL A 158 0.25 -3.33 15.96
C VAL A 158 1.27 -4.13 15.15
N GLY A 159 2.51 -4.25 15.64
CA GLY A 159 3.56 -5.03 14.98
C GLY A 159 3.21 -6.52 14.84
N LYS A 160 2.73 -7.17 15.91
CA LYS A 160 2.30 -8.59 15.84
C LYS A 160 1.13 -8.77 14.89
N THR A 161 0.12 -7.89 14.98
CA THR A 161 -1.05 -7.95 14.09
C THR A 161 -0.65 -7.74 12.64
N LYS A 162 0.27 -6.80 12.37
CA LYS A 162 0.81 -6.57 11.03
C LYS A 162 1.52 -7.80 10.49
N THR A 163 2.39 -8.43 11.28
CA THR A 163 3.09 -9.64 10.86
C THR A 163 2.12 -10.78 10.52
N ILE A 164 1.09 -10.99 11.36
CA ILE A 164 0.07 -12.01 11.10
C ILE A 164 -0.69 -11.68 9.81
N TYR A 165 -1.11 -10.42 9.64
CA TYR A 165 -1.80 -9.95 8.45
C TYR A 165 -0.95 -10.16 7.19
N ASP A 166 0.32 -9.80 7.23
CA ASP A 166 1.27 -9.94 6.12
C ASP A 166 1.50 -11.42 5.76
N CYS A 167 1.60 -12.30 6.78
CA CYS A 167 1.69 -13.75 6.55
C CYS A 167 0.40 -14.30 5.90
N CYS A 168 -0.78 -13.90 6.40
CA CYS A 168 -2.05 -14.31 5.81
C CYS A 168 -2.19 -13.84 4.36
N SER A 169 -1.81 -12.59 4.08
CA SER A 169 -1.81 -12.02 2.72
C SER A 169 -0.85 -12.78 1.79
N CYS A 170 0.34 -13.14 2.30
CA CYS A 170 1.31 -13.95 1.55
C CYS A 170 0.75 -15.34 1.21
N VAL A 171 0.14 -16.02 2.19
CA VAL A 171 -0.50 -17.32 1.96
C VAL A 171 -1.63 -17.19 0.94
N LEU A 172 -2.48 -16.16 1.07
CA LEU A 172 -3.55 -15.88 0.12
C LEU A 172 -2.99 -15.66 -1.30
N ALA A 173 -1.94 -14.87 -1.43
CA ALA A 173 -1.28 -14.63 -2.73
C ALA A 173 -0.71 -15.93 -3.32
N ILE A 174 -0.08 -16.78 -2.53
CA ILE A 174 0.43 -18.08 -2.99
C ILE A 174 -0.73 -18.96 -3.47
N VAL A 175 -1.81 -19.05 -2.70
CA VAL A 175 -2.99 -19.84 -3.08
C VAL A 175 -3.61 -19.32 -4.38
N LEU A 176 -3.81 -18.01 -4.51
CA LEU A 176 -4.35 -17.41 -5.74
C LEU A 176 -3.41 -17.64 -6.93
N SER A 177 -2.09 -17.52 -6.75
CA SER A 177 -1.11 -17.76 -7.80
C SER A 177 -1.18 -19.19 -8.32
N VAL A 178 -1.20 -20.17 -7.43
CA VAL A 178 -1.30 -21.59 -7.81
C VAL A 178 -2.66 -21.92 -8.42
N CYS A 179 -3.77 -21.41 -7.85
CA CYS A 179 -5.11 -21.68 -8.36
C CYS A 179 -5.39 -21.06 -9.73
N PHE A 180 -4.88 -19.85 -9.99
CA PHE A 180 -5.17 -19.13 -11.22
C PHE A 180 -4.20 -19.47 -12.35
N PHE A 181 -2.92 -19.67 -12.02
CA PHE A 181 -1.85 -19.75 -13.02
C PHE A 181 -1.08 -21.08 -12.98
N HIS A 182 -1.33 -21.96 -12.01
CA HIS A 182 -0.59 -23.20 -11.79
C HIS A 182 0.93 -22.96 -11.68
N ALA A 183 1.33 -21.74 -11.33
CA ALA A 183 2.73 -21.29 -11.21
C ALA A 183 2.85 -20.21 -10.15
N PHE A 184 4.07 -19.90 -9.71
CA PHE A 184 4.35 -18.78 -8.81
C PHE A 184 4.43 -17.48 -9.63
N VAL A 185 3.29 -16.81 -9.82
CA VAL A 185 3.18 -15.50 -10.46
C VAL A 185 2.96 -14.45 -9.40
N GLY A 186 3.56 -13.27 -9.57
CA GLY A 186 3.41 -12.14 -8.63
C GLY A 186 4.08 -12.31 -7.27
N VAL A 187 4.30 -13.54 -6.80
CA VAL A 187 5.03 -13.86 -5.57
C VAL A 187 6.39 -14.44 -5.96
N LYS A 188 7.41 -13.64 -5.86
CA LYS A 188 8.80 -13.98 -6.22
C LYS A 188 9.74 -13.65 -5.04
N TRP A 189 11.03 -13.81 -5.24
CA TRP A 189 12.05 -13.49 -4.24
C TRP A 189 11.95 -12.05 -3.70
N GLY A 190 11.57 -11.10 -4.55
CA GLY A 190 11.33 -9.72 -4.13
C GLY A 190 10.20 -9.59 -3.10
N THR A 191 9.14 -10.38 -3.20
CA THR A 191 8.07 -10.38 -2.19
C THR A 191 8.61 -10.72 -0.80
N ILE A 192 9.55 -11.69 -0.71
CA ILE A 192 10.19 -12.08 0.55
C ILE A 192 11.09 -10.96 1.07
N VAL A 193 11.89 -10.35 0.19
CA VAL A 193 12.76 -9.23 0.55
C VAL A 193 11.91 -8.04 1.03
N CYS A 194 10.84 -7.71 0.31
CA CYS A 194 9.90 -6.67 0.72
C CYS A 194 9.31 -6.95 2.10
N ALA A 195 8.88 -8.18 2.38
CA ALA A 195 8.34 -8.59 3.66
C ALA A 195 9.27 -8.32 4.83
N LEU A 196 10.54 -8.60 4.65
CA LEU A 196 11.55 -8.47 5.71
C LEU A 196 12.01 -7.02 5.91
N VAL A 197 12.10 -6.24 4.82
CA VAL A 197 12.77 -4.94 4.82
C VAL A 197 11.80 -3.77 4.89
N ASN A 198 10.61 -3.88 4.28
CA ASN A 198 9.69 -2.76 4.10
C ASN A 198 9.23 -2.15 5.45
N GLY A 199 8.82 -2.98 6.41
CA GLY A 199 8.39 -2.50 7.73
C GLY A 199 9.49 -1.75 8.48
N TRP A 200 10.73 -2.25 8.43
CA TRP A 200 11.88 -1.59 9.02
C TRP A 200 12.20 -0.26 8.32
N MET A 201 12.17 -0.23 6.99
CA MET A 201 12.38 1.00 6.21
C MET A 201 11.33 2.06 6.50
N ILE A 202 10.05 1.69 6.48
CA ILE A 202 8.94 2.60 6.81
C ILE A 202 9.15 3.19 8.21
N GLY A 203 9.47 2.38 9.21
CA GLY A 203 9.74 2.83 10.58
C GLY A 203 10.88 3.86 10.64
N ARG A 204 12.02 3.57 10.00
CA ARG A 204 13.19 4.48 9.96
C ARG A 204 12.89 5.80 9.25
N ILE A 205 12.19 5.75 8.13
CA ILE A 205 11.81 6.95 7.36
C ILE A 205 10.79 7.77 8.14
N SER A 206 9.78 7.12 8.75
CA SER A 206 8.78 7.78 9.60
C SER A 206 9.43 8.49 10.78
N ASP A 207 10.35 7.83 11.50
CA ASP A 207 11.10 8.44 12.59
C ASP A 207 11.91 9.66 12.13
N TRP A 208 12.53 9.57 10.94
CA TRP A 208 13.29 10.68 10.35
C TRP A 208 12.38 11.86 10.02
N PHE A 209 11.18 11.61 9.44
CA PHE A 209 10.17 12.63 9.21
C PHE A 209 9.74 13.31 10.51
N GLY A 210 9.38 12.54 11.54
CA GLY A 210 8.96 13.05 12.83
C GLY A 210 10.04 13.88 13.58
N ARG A 211 11.34 13.61 13.30
CA ARG A 211 12.44 14.41 13.84
C ARG A 211 12.64 15.73 13.12
N LYS A 212 12.41 15.75 11.78
CA LYS A 212 12.75 16.89 10.92
C LYS A 212 11.57 17.83 10.67
N TRP A 213 10.35 17.30 10.62
CA TRP A 213 9.14 18.06 10.35
C TRP A 213 8.11 17.95 11.48
N THR A 214 7.30 19.01 11.61
CA THR A 214 6.08 18.99 12.41
C THR A 214 4.92 19.01 11.43
N PHE A 215 4.12 17.95 11.45
CA PHE A 215 2.93 17.84 10.60
C PHE A 215 1.79 18.61 11.24
N VAL A 216 1.22 19.56 10.50
CA VAL A 216 0.20 20.49 10.98
C VAL A 216 -1.02 20.42 10.07
N ASP A 217 -2.21 20.49 10.65
CA ASP A 217 -3.45 20.49 9.91
C ASP A 217 -3.67 21.86 9.27
N GLY A 218 -3.65 21.93 7.94
CA GLY A 218 -3.92 23.17 7.19
C GLY A 218 -5.39 23.52 7.16
N MET A 219 -6.30 22.53 6.97
CA MET A 219 -7.73 22.72 6.78
C MET A 219 -8.58 22.48 8.03
N LYS A 220 -8.01 22.20 9.21
CA LYS A 220 -8.71 21.91 10.47
C LYS A 220 -9.80 20.82 10.36
N LEU A 221 -9.63 19.88 9.42
CA LEU A 221 -10.60 18.82 9.14
C LEU A 221 -10.46 17.60 10.06
N ARG A 222 -9.49 17.59 10.97
CA ARG A 222 -9.23 16.46 11.89
C ARG A 222 -10.48 16.00 12.65
N GLY A 223 -11.32 16.95 13.08
CA GLY A 223 -12.56 16.64 13.80
C GLY A 223 -13.61 15.91 12.94
N PHE A 224 -13.52 15.99 11.62
CA PHE A 224 -14.41 15.27 10.71
C PHE A 224 -13.99 13.79 10.52
N PHE A 225 -12.68 13.52 10.68
CA PHE A 225 -12.08 12.20 10.49
C PHE A 225 -11.83 11.44 11.81
N ALA A 226 -12.08 12.06 12.95
CA ALA A 226 -11.90 11.49 14.29
C ALA A 226 -13.05 10.55 14.71
#